data_f067f78a1747a6c856748e88f806634b
#
_entry.id   f067f78a1747a6c856748e88f806634b
#
_cell.length_a   1.000
_cell.length_b   1.000
_cell.length_c   1.000
_cell.angle_alpha   90.00
_cell.angle_beta   90.00
_cell.angle_gamma   90.00
#
_symmetry.space_group_name_H-M   'P 1'
#
loop_
_entity.id
_entity.type
_entity.pdbx_description
1 polymer ?
#
loop_
_entity_poly.entity_id
_entity_poly.type
_entity_poly.pdbx_seq_one_letter_code
_entity_poly.pdbx_strand_id
1 'polypeptide(L)'
;MKTLAEYINEWKEDLGNQVIMIMGTPGCGKTYWMQHNGIRFFKKQGITLNPKELDIDHTLKLFQIIDFPKFCDRVIKYKSMSIMNKNGSVHNNKNAWKTFIDNEKERYTKLNKANYGLDTNIPDLDKLDYKFIAPWLTRYENASNENKSKVFDEFSKAMFKEYFNKVFASDFSVRGEAQEQYNRDLIEKLGNKNDAFVAISGASFKTIKEIADICKQNNTTCRIVYLNGSVEKAVGQDARRERSGGTNFVIDYAEKINKVWDKLIDSSADEYYKNNGIYTIYEFEDTNVYDILVYPVWSLKKIYK
;
A
#
# COMPACT_ATOMS: atom_id res chain seq x y z
N MET A 1 -41.98 -30.09 8.82
CA MET A 1 -41.07 -30.16 7.68
C MET A 1 -40.62 -28.72 7.45
N LYS A 2 -39.34 -28.40 7.66
CA LYS A 2 -38.83 -27.03 7.44
C LYS A 2 -38.87 -26.71 5.94
N THR A 3 -39.24 -25.52 5.60
CA THR A 3 -39.22 -25.03 4.21
C THR A 3 -37.76 -24.82 3.72
N LEU A 4 -37.54 -24.86 2.41
CA LEU A 4 -36.24 -24.58 1.82
C LEU A 4 -35.69 -23.20 2.26
N ALA A 5 -36.58 -22.23 2.47
CA ALA A 5 -36.26 -20.91 2.98
C ALA A 5 -35.78 -20.91 4.45
N GLU A 6 -36.37 -21.79 5.28
CA GLU A 6 -35.92 -22.02 6.67
C GLU A 6 -34.58 -22.75 6.70
N TYR A 7 -34.36 -23.72 5.81
CA TYR A 7 -33.07 -24.37 5.63
C TYR A 7 -32.01 -23.38 5.16
N ILE A 8 -32.32 -22.54 4.18
CA ILE A 8 -31.41 -21.49 3.68
C ILE A 8 -31.15 -20.45 4.76
N ASN A 9 -32.09 -20.12 5.63
CA ASN A 9 -31.91 -19.20 6.74
C ASN A 9 -31.12 -19.79 7.92
N GLU A 10 -31.21 -21.10 8.14
CA GLU A 10 -30.36 -21.80 9.12
C GLU A 10 -28.91 -21.92 8.63
N TRP A 11 -28.68 -21.93 7.31
CA TRP A 11 -27.35 -21.87 6.71
C TRP A 11 -26.83 -20.44 6.57
N LYS A 12 -27.63 -19.42 6.85
CA LYS A 12 -27.15 -18.12 7.24
C LYS A 12 -26.72 -18.22 8.71
N GLU A 13 -25.62 -18.92 8.92
CA GLU A 13 -24.85 -18.70 10.14
C GLU A 13 -24.73 -17.18 10.27
N ASP A 14 -25.13 -16.67 11.42
CA ASP A 14 -24.83 -15.30 11.79
C ASP A 14 -23.30 -15.24 11.97
N LEU A 15 -22.62 -15.15 10.82
CA LEU A 15 -21.17 -15.22 10.76
C LEU A 15 -20.51 -14.02 11.42
N GLY A 16 -21.33 -13.18 12.09
CA GLY A 16 -20.86 -11.95 12.73
C GLY A 16 -20.28 -10.97 11.71
N ASN A 17 -19.39 -10.15 12.16
CA ASN A 17 -18.67 -9.21 11.29
C ASN A 17 -17.73 -9.95 10.35
N GLN A 18 -17.53 -9.37 9.17
CA GLN A 18 -16.67 -9.93 8.13
C GLN A 18 -15.45 -9.07 7.94
N VAL A 19 -14.27 -9.68 7.95
CA VAL A 19 -13.04 -9.06 7.47
C VAL A 19 -12.63 -9.73 6.16
N ILE A 20 -12.48 -8.92 5.13
CA ILE A 20 -12.13 -9.39 3.81
C ILE A 20 -10.79 -8.80 3.42
N MET A 21 -9.76 -9.62 3.49
CA MET A 21 -8.42 -9.26 3.02
C MET A 21 -8.38 -9.33 1.49
N ILE A 22 -8.05 -8.23 0.85
CA ILE A 22 -7.87 -8.16 -0.61
C ILE A 22 -6.38 -8.18 -0.90
N MET A 23 -5.89 -9.31 -1.39
CA MET A 23 -4.49 -9.47 -1.78
C MET A 23 -4.30 -9.42 -3.28
N GLY A 24 -3.12 -9.03 -3.70
CA GLY A 24 -2.72 -8.96 -5.11
C GLY A 24 -1.55 -8.00 -5.32
N THR A 25 -0.93 -8.10 -6.48
CA THR A 25 0.24 -7.30 -6.87
C THR A 25 -0.01 -5.79 -6.71
N PRO A 26 0.98 -5.00 -6.29
CA PRO A 26 0.88 -3.54 -6.37
C PRO A 26 0.49 -3.11 -7.77
N GLY A 27 -0.51 -2.23 -7.90
CA GLY A 27 -1.03 -1.84 -9.22
C GLY A 27 -2.15 -2.73 -9.78
N CYS A 28 -2.47 -3.89 -9.22
CA CYS A 28 -3.51 -4.77 -9.77
C CYS A 28 -4.96 -4.26 -9.63
N GLY A 29 -5.20 -3.15 -8.95
CA GLY A 29 -6.54 -2.56 -8.84
C GLY A 29 -7.35 -3.01 -7.63
N LYS A 30 -6.72 -3.39 -6.52
CA LYS A 30 -7.40 -3.77 -5.26
C LYS A 30 -8.44 -2.77 -4.80
N THR A 31 -8.06 -1.50 -4.69
CA THR A 31 -8.97 -0.41 -4.28
C THR A 31 -10.16 -0.29 -5.23
N TYR A 32 -9.90 -0.38 -6.55
CA TYR A 32 -10.99 -0.35 -7.55
C TYR A 32 -11.95 -1.53 -7.36
N TRP A 33 -11.41 -2.74 -7.13
CA TRP A 33 -12.24 -3.93 -6.88
C TRP A 33 -13.10 -3.77 -5.63
N MET A 34 -12.54 -3.28 -4.53
CA MET A 34 -13.30 -3.03 -3.29
C MET A 34 -14.47 -2.10 -3.54
N GLN A 35 -14.24 -0.97 -4.21
CA GLN A 35 -15.24 0.08 -4.42
C GLN A 35 -16.33 -0.31 -5.42
N HIS A 36 -15.99 -1.08 -6.47
CA HIS A 36 -16.92 -1.33 -7.57
C HIS A 36 -17.48 -2.77 -7.61
N ASN A 37 -16.72 -3.74 -7.16
CA ASN A 37 -17.06 -5.15 -7.33
C ASN A 37 -17.33 -5.88 -6.00
N GLY A 38 -16.58 -5.58 -4.95
CA GLY A 38 -16.55 -6.34 -3.72
C GLY A 38 -17.91 -6.46 -3.04
N ILE A 39 -18.58 -5.35 -2.75
CA ILE A 39 -19.91 -5.34 -2.11
C ILE A 39 -20.93 -6.11 -2.94
N ARG A 40 -20.94 -5.91 -4.27
CA ARG A 40 -21.85 -6.60 -5.17
C ARG A 40 -21.60 -8.10 -5.21
N PHE A 41 -20.33 -8.51 -5.20
CA PHE A 41 -19.96 -9.90 -5.19
C PHE A 41 -20.48 -10.59 -3.92
N PHE A 42 -20.16 -10.06 -2.74
CA PHE A 42 -20.58 -10.66 -1.48
C PHE A 42 -22.09 -10.65 -1.30
N LYS A 43 -22.78 -9.61 -1.76
CA LYS A 43 -24.25 -9.58 -1.76
C LYS A 43 -24.85 -10.72 -2.59
N LYS A 44 -24.26 -11.08 -3.73
CA LYS A 44 -24.68 -12.25 -4.53
C LYS A 44 -24.42 -13.56 -3.82
N GLN A 45 -23.45 -13.61 -2.90
CA GLN A 45 -23.19 -14.78 -2.06
C GLN A 45 -24.07 -14.82 -0.78
N GLY A 46 -25.05 -13.91 -0.67
CA GLY A 46 -25.91 -13.83 0.50
C GLY A 46 -25.29 -13.11 1.70
N ILE A 47 -24.08 -12.52 1.52
CA ILE A 47 -23.36 -11.80 2.57
C ILE A 47 -23.60 -10.31 2.36
N THR A 48 -24.32 -9.68 3.29
CA THR A 48 -24.54 -8.23 3.27
C THR A 48 -23.42 -7.58 4.06
N LEU A 49 -22.63 -6.73 3.40
CA LEU A 49 -21.50 -6.02 3.97
C LEU A 49 -21.79 -4.53 4.10
N ASN A 50 -21.36 -3.95 5.19
CA ASN A 50 -21.26 -2.50 5.38
C ASN A 50 -19.79 -2.16 5.72
N PRO A 51 -18.87 -2.38 4.78
CA PRO A 51 -17.46 -2.34 5.09
C PRO A 51 -16.93 -0.94 5.26
N LYS A 52 -15.98 -0.80 6.17
CA LYS A 52 -15.04 0.32 6.22
C LYS A 52 -13.76 -0.12 5.51
N GLU A 53 -13.26 0.70 4.60
CA GLU A 53 -11.97 0.44 3.95
C GLU A 53 -10.83 0.69 4.94
N LEU A 54 -9.93 -0.30 5.04
CA LEU A 54 -8.67 -0.20 5.75
C LEU A 54 -7.53 -0.48 4.78
N ASP A 55 -6.69 0.50 4.61
CA ASP A 55 -5.50 0.41 3.78
C ASP A 55 -4.30 0.85 4.63
N ILE A 56 -3.36 -0.07 4.84
CA ILE A 56 -2.12 0.22 5.56
C ILE A 56 -1.33 1.34 4.88
N ASP A 57 -1.42 1.43 3.56
CA ASP A 57 -0.82 2.54 2.81
C ASP A 57 -1.47 3.88 3.16
N HIS A 58 -2.77 3.89 3.46
CA HIS A 58 -3.44 5.08 3.95
C HIS A 58 -2.94 5.45 5.35
N THR A 59 -2.85 4.49 6.26
CA THR A 59 -2.29 4.69 7.61
C THR A 59 -0.84 5.17 7.52
N LEU A 60 -0.02 4.57 6.65
CA LEU A 60 1.34 5.03 6.38
C LEU A 60 1.39 6.44 5.77
N LYS A 61 0.46 6.79 4.88
CA LYS A 61 0.32 8.17 4.36
C LYS A 61 0.02 9.15 5.47
N LEU A 62 -0.82 8.76 6.39
CA LEU A 62 -1.14 9.58 7.53
C LEU A 62 0.15 9.91 8.32
N PHE A 63 1.09 8.97 8.50
CA PHE A 63 2.41 9.23 9.08
C PHE A 63 3.37 9.97 8.12
N GLN A 64 2.90 10.41 6.94
CA GLN A 64 3.67 11.14 5.92
C GLN A 64 4.92 10.40 5.39
N ILE A 65 5.06 9.10 5.71
CA ILE A 65 6.20 8.28 5.30
C ILE A 65 6.18 8.02 3.80
N ILE A 66 4.99 8.08 3.18
CA ILE A 66 4.80 7.77 1.77
C ILE A 66 4.71 9.01 0.88
N ASP A 67 4.84 10.20 1.43
CA ASP A 67 4.93 11.45 0.64
C ASP A 67 6.32 11.64 0.00
N PHE A 68 7.00 10.51 -0.27
CA PHE A 68 8.37 10.50 -0.78
C PHE A 68 8.51 11.20 -2.15
N PRO A 69 7.66 10.95 -3.16
CA PRO A 69 7.73 11.69 -4.42
C PRO A 69 7.55 13.19 -4.26
N LYS A 70 6.64 13.61 -3.39
CA LYS A 70 6.43 15.03 -3.07
C LYS A 70 7.63 15.61 -2.32
N PHE A 71 8.28 14.82 -1.46
CA PHE A 71 9.53 15.20 -0.85
C PHE A 71 10.62 15.41 -1.91
N CYS A 72 10.78 14.48 -2.85
CA CYS A 72 11.72 14.61 -3.96
C CYS A 72 11.43 15.85 -4.82
N ASP A 73 10.15 16.14 -5.08
CA ASP A 73 9.73 17.33 -5.82
C ASP A 73 10.10 18.62 -5.06
N ARG A 74 9.89 18.66 -3.75
CA ARG A 74 10.31 19.79 -2.91
C ARG A 74 11.82 19.97 -2.89
N VAL A 75 12.58 18.88 -2.81
CA VAL A 75 14.05 18.91 -2.86
C VAL A 75 14.52 19.51 -4.17
N ILE A 76 14.07 18.99 -5.30
CA ILE A 76 14.61 19.37 -6.61
C ILE A 76 14.19 20.78 -7.04
N LYS A 77 13.03 21.25 -6.55
CA LYS A 77 12.49 22.58 -6.82
C LYS A 77 12.90 23.66 -5.80
N TYR A 78 13.68 23.32 -4.78
CA TYR A 78 14.09 24.30 -3.77
C TYR A 78 15.15 25.25 -4.31
N LYS A 79 14.70 26.33 -4.90
CA LYS A 79 15.51 27.32 -5.66
C LYS A 79 16.71 27.88 -4.91
N SER A 80 16.67 27.92 -3.57
CA SER A 80 17.79 28.44 -2.77
C SER A 80 18.98 27.51 -2.70
N MET A 81 18.87 26.25 -3.12
CA MET A 81 19.97 25.28 -3.09
C MET A 81 20.89 25.36 -4.31
N SER A 82 20.39 25.89 -5.42
CA SER A 82 21.16 26.05 -6.64
C SER A 82 21.11 27.52 -7.05
N ILE A 83 22.17 28.26 -6.76
CA ILE A 83 22.33 29.64 -7.26
C ILE A 83 23.14 29.56 -8.53
N MET A 84 22.51 29.84 -9.67
CA MET A 84 23.23 30.00 -10.93
C MET A 84 23.93 31.34 -10.91
N ASN A 85 25.24 31.30 -10.92
CA ASN A 85 26.04 32.53 -11.05
C ASN A 85 25.90 33.13 -12.45
N LYS A 86 26.23 34.41 -12.59
CA LYS A 86 26.28 35.12 -13.89
C LYS A 86 27.15 34.41 -14.95
N ASN A 87 28.05 33.54 -14.54
CA ASN A 87 28.94 32.74 -15.39
C ASN A 87 28.41 31.34 -15.74
N GLY A 88 27.15 31.02 -15.40
CA GLY A 88 26.55 29.70 -15.68
C GLY A 88 27.04 28.58 -14.76
N SER A 89 27.84 28.86 -13.73
CA SER A 89 28.22 27.85 -12.73
C SER A 89 27.20 27.80 -11.59
N VAL A 90 26.80 26.58 -11.21
CA VAL A 90 25.88 26.36 -10.10
C VAL A 90 26.70 26.29 -8.80
N HIS A 91 26.46 27.20 -7.89
CA HIS A 91 27.01 27.13 -6.54
C HIS A 91 26.07 26.33 -5.64
N ASN A 92 26.61 25.25 -5.11
CA ASN A 92 25.95 24.44 -4.10
C ASN A 92 25.94 25.18 -2.76
N ASN A 93 24.76 25.57 -2.31
CA ASN A 93 24.61 26.27 -1.04
C ASN A 93 24.30 25.28 0.09
N LYS A 94 25.35 24.81 0.77
CA LYS A 94 25.21 23.87 1.91
C LYS A 94 24.37 24.43 3.06
N ASN A 95 24.38 25.75 3.27
CA ASN A 95 23.55 26.37 4.30
C ASN A 95 22.06 26.33 3.93
N ALA A 96 21.74 26.52 2.64
CA ALA A 96 20.37 26.38 2.17
C ALA A 96 19.88 24.92 2.32
N TRP A 97 20.75 23.94 2.11
CA TRP A 97 20.42 22.54 2.38
C TRP A 97 20.03 22.29 3.84
N LYS A 98 20.86 22.78 4.79
CA LYS A 98 20.54 22.67 6.21
C LYS A 98 19.20 23.31 6.54
N THR A 99 18.95 24.53 6.06
CA THR A 99 17.68 25.22 6.25
C THR A 99 16.50 24.43 5.68
N PHE A 100 16.68 23.83 4.50
CA PHE A 100 15.65 22.97 3.91
C PHE A 100 15.34 21.74 4.80
N ILE A 101 16.36 21.05 5.28
CA ILE A 101 16.19 19.89 6.16
C ILE A 101 15.48 20.27 7.46
N ASP A 102 15.88 21.38 8.08
CA ASP A 102 15.24 21.87 9.32
C ASP A 102 13.75 22.21 9.09
N ASN A 103 13.43 22.86 7.96
CA ASN A 103 12.05 23.16 7.59
C ASN A 103 11.22 21.88 7.31
N GLU A 104 11.80 20.88 6.65
CA GLU A 104 11.10 19.62 6.40
C GLU A 104 10.88 18.82 7.72
N LYS A 105 11.84 18.85 8.65
CA LYS A 105 11.67 18.28 9.99
C LYS A 105 10.50 18.94 10.72
N GLU A 106 10.47 20.26 10.75
CA GLU A 106 9.37 21.01 11.36
C GLU A 106 8.03 20.70 10.69
N ARG A 107 8.01 20.60 9.36
CA ARG A 107 6.83 20.22 8.60
C ARG A 107 6.33 18.83 8.97
N TYR A 108 7.21 17.82 9.03
CA TYR A 108 6.83 16.46 9.42
C TYR A 108 6.35 16.41 10.87
N THR A 109 7.00 17.11 11.79
CA THR A 109 6.57 17.21 13.19
C THR A 109 5.17 17.81 13.32
N LYS A 110 4.91 18.91 12.62
CA LYS A 110 3.57 19.53 12.62
C LYS A 110 2.49 18.61 12.05
N LEU A 111 2.78 17.89 11.00
CA LEU A 111 1.86 16.96 10.37
C LEU A 111 1.56 15.76 11.28
N ASN A 112 2.57 15.21 11.93
CA ASN A 112 2.42 14.12 12.87
C ASN A 112 1.59 14.54 14.08
N LYS A 113 1.87 15.71 14.64
CA LYS A 113 1.11 16.25 15.77
C LYS A 113 -0.34 16.54 15.42
N ALA A 114 -0.59 17.17 14.26
CA ALA A 114 -1.93 17.52 13.80
C ALA A 114 -2.79 16.28 13.51
N ASN A 115 -2.20 15.23 12.96
CA ASN A 115 -2.95 14.06 12.50
C ASN A 115 -3.01 12.93 13.54
N TYR A 116 -2.06 12.84 14.48
CA TYR A 116 -1.90 11.69 15.38
C TYR A 116 -1.65 12.02 16.83
N GLY A 117 -1.42 13.29 17.17
CA GLY A 117 -0.99 13.66 18.52
C GLY A 117 0.42 13.18 18.90
N LEU A 118 1.21 12.73 17.92
CA LEU A 118 2.55 12.17 18.13
C LEU A 118 3.61 13.26 17.96
N ASP A 119 4.51 13.39 18.90
CA ASP A 119 5.58 14.41 18.89
C ASP A 119 6.90 13.92 18.26
N THR A 120 7.05 12.62 17.91
CA THR A 120 8.40 12.03 17.81
C THR A 120 8.77 11.31 16.52
N ASN A 121 7.85 11.00 15.61
CA ASN A 121 8.18 10.10 14.50
C ASN A 121 8.25 10.80 13.16
N ILE A 122 9.39 11.41 12.90
CA ILE A 122 9.73 12.00 11.60
C ILE A 122 10.85 11.19 10.94
N PRO A 123 10.94 11.21 9.59
CA PRO A 123 12.07 10.61 8.89
C PRO A 123 13.40 11.21 9.38
N ASP A 124 14.41 10.38 9.52
CA ASP A 124 15.76 10.82 9.90
C ASP A 124 16.45 11.49 8.71
N LEU A 125 16.02 12.73 8.43
CA LEU A 125 16.49 13.51 7.29
C LEU A 125 17.97 13.88 7.36
N ASP A 126 18.62 13.76 8.54
CA ASP A 126 20.05 14.00 8.70
C ASP A 126 20.92 12.95 7.99
N LYS A 127 20.33 11.77 7.71
CA LYS A 127 21.00 10.73 6.91
C LYS A 127 21.08 11.03 5.42
N LEU A 128 20.40 12.08 4.94
CA LEU A 128 20.47 12.47 3.53
C LEU A 128 21.79 13.16 3.24
N ASP A 129 22.55 12.64 2.27
CA ASP A 129 23.82 13.26 1.87
C ASP A 129 23.60 14.30 0.77
N TYR A 130 23.90 15.56 1.08
CA TYR A 130 23.85 16.64 0.11
C TYR A 130 24.76 16.40 -1.11
N LYS A 131 25.89 15.70 -0.94
CA LYS A 131 26.79 15.38 -2.05
C LYS A 131 26.13 14.46 -3.07
N PHE A 132 25.21 13.60 -2.65
CA PHE A 132 24.42 12.79 -3.55
C PHE A 132 23.37 13.61 -4.30
N ILE A 133 22.78 14.61 -3.64
CA ILE A 133 21.66 15.40 -4.16
C ILE A 133 22.13 16.51 -5.09
N ALA A 134 23.25 17.16 -4.77
CA ALA A 134 23.74 18.33 -5.49
C ALA A 134 23.92 18.14 -7.03
N PRO A 135 24.45 17.03 -7.53
CA PRO A 135 24.53 16.78 -8.97
C PRO A 135 23.15 16.74 -9.67
N TRP A 136 22.13 16.23 -8.98
CA TRP A 136 20.77 16.17 -9.51
C TRP A 136 20.11 17.55 -9.60
N LEU A 137 20.36 18.42 -8.61
CA LEU A 137 19.90 19.81 -8.64
C LEU A 137 20.50 20.53 -9.83
N THR A 138 21.82 20.40 -10.03
CA THR A 138 22.54 20.99 -11.16
C THR A 138 21.98 20.47 -12.50
N ARG A 139 21.76 19.16 -12.60
CA ARG A 139 21.22 18.53 -13.81
C ARG A 139 19.78 19.01 -14.11
N TYR A 140 18.96 19.16 -13.09
CA TYR A 140 17.58 19.63 -13.23
C TYR A 140 17.51 21.09 -13.68
N GLU A 141 18.34 21.98 -13.09
CA GLU A 141 18.39 23.39 -13.48
C GLU A 141 18.89 23.58 -14.92
N ASN A 142 19.87 22.79 -15.36
CA ASN A 142 20.39 22.80 -16.70
C ASN A 142 19.53 22.11 -17.75
N ALA A 143 18.49 21.39 -17.34
CA ALA A 143 17.61 20.69 -18.27
C ALA A 143 16.64 21.66 -18.95
N SER A 144 16.36 21.42 -20.25
CA SER A 144 15.25 22.09 -20.93
C SER A 144 13.93 21.73 -20.26
N ASN A 145 12.92 22.56 -20.40
CA ASN A 145 11.61 22.33 -19.80
C ASN A 145 11.00 20.95 -20.19
N GLU A 146 11.26 20.50 -21.41
CA GLU A 146 10.83 19.17 -21.91
C GLU A 146 11.56 18.02 -21.19
N ASN A 147 12.79 18.23 -20.78
CA ASN A 147 13.62 17.21 -20.15
C ASN A 147 13.55 17.23 -18.59
N LYS A 148 12.97 18.27 -18.00
CA LYS A 148 12.87 18.38 -16.52
C LYS A 148 12.10 17.21 -15.90
N SER A 149 11.02 16.77 -16.53
CA SER A 149 10.24 15.61 -16.04
C SER A 149 11.09 14.34 -16.03
N LYS A 150 11.86 14.10 -17.09
CA LYS A 150 12.76 12.94 -17.16
C LYS A 150 13.83 12.97 -16.07
N VAL A 151 14.45 14.14 -15.85
CA VAL A 151 15.46 14.31 -14.80
C VAL A 151 14.84 14.10 -13.41
N PHE A 152 13.63 14.60 -13.19
CA PHE A 152 12.89 14.37 -11.95
C PHE A 152 12.61 12.88 -11.70
N ASP A 153 12.16 12.15 -12.72
CA ASP A 153 11.87 10.71 -12.60
C ASP A 153 13.16 9.91 -12.28
N GLU A 154 14.26 10.23 -12.94
CA GLU A 154 15.56 9.62 -12.67
C GLU A 154 16.07 9.95 -11.26
N PHE A 155 15.93 11.19 -10.83
CA PHE A 155 16.25 11.62 -9.46
C PHE A 155 15.40 10.88 -8.42
N SER A 156 14.10 10.84 -8.60
CA SER A 156 13.18 10.16 -7.67
C SER A 156 13.50 8.68 -7.55
N LYS A 157 13.84 8.01 -8.66
CA LYS A 157 14.28 6.60 -8.65
C LYS A 157 15.62 6.42 -7.92
N ALA A 158 16.57 7.30 -8.15
CA ALA A 158 17.87 7.27 -7.46
C ALA A 158 17.72 7.50 -5.95
N MET A 159 16.94 8.50 -5.56
CA MET A 159 16.61 8.79 -4.16
C MET A 159 15.88 7.63 -3.50
N PHE A 160 14.91 7.01 -4.19
CA PHE A 160 14.20 5.86 -3.69
C PHE A 160 15.14 4.69 -3.39
N LYS A 161 15.99 4.36 -4.36
CA LYS A 161 16.97 3.28 -4.22
C LYS A 161 17.94 3.50 -3.05
N GLU A 162 18.43 4.73 -2.90
CA GLU A 162 19.49 5.04 -1.92
C GLU A 162 18.94 5.31 -0.52
N TYR A 163 17.83 6.06 -0.42
CA TYR A 163 17.40 6.62 0.84
C TYR A 163 16.02 6.17 1.34
N PHE A 164 15.13 5.67 0.46
CA PHE A 164 13.78 5.33 0.91
C PHE A 164 13.78 4.38 2.10
N ASN A 165 14.51 3.28 2.00
CA ASN A 165 14.59 2.32 3.10
C ASN A 165 15.42 2.82 4.30
N LYS A 166 16.42 3.67 4.06
CA LYS A 166 17.34 4.14 5.11
C LYS A 166 16.78 5.29 5.94
N VAL A 167 15.89 6.10 5.36
CA VAL A 167 15.43 7.37 5.93
C VAL A 167 13.93 7.36 6.18
N PHE A 168 13.15 6.89 5.20
CA PHE A 168 11.68 6.98 5.22
C PHE A 168 10.98 5.68 5.63
N ALA A 169 11.63 4.55 5.44
CA ALA A 169 11.04 3.24 5.71
C ALA A 169 11.82 2.38 6.71
N SER A 170 13.03 2.80 7.09
CA SER A 170 13.89 2.03 8.00
C SER A 170 13.68 2.34 9.46
N ASP A 171 12.95 3.39 9.77
CA ASP A 171 12.55 3.58 11.16
C ASP A 171 11.49 2.52 11.49
N PHE A 172 11.97 1.42 12.05
CA PHE A 172 11.12 0.32 12.51
C PHE A 172 10.04 0.82 13.48
N SER A 173 10.31 1.91 14.19
CA SER A 173 9.35 2.51 15.10
C SER A 173 8.15 3.05 14.32
N VAL A 174 8.36 3.80 13.26
CA VAL A 174 7.26 4.42 12.48
C VAL A 174 6.43 3.39 11.74
N ARG A 175 7.06 2.36 11.12
CA ARG A 175 6.31 1.24 10.52
C ARG A 175 5.61 0.40 11.57
N GLY A 176 6.28 0.15 12.69
CA GLY A 176 5.70 -0.54 13.83
C GLY A 176 4.47 0.20 14.36
N GLU A 177 4.58 1.50 14.59
CA GLU A 177 3.47 2.34 15.05
C GLU A 177 2.34 2.43 14.03
N ALA A 178 2.65 2.56 12.73
CA ALA A 178 1.64 2.52 11.68
C ALA A 178 0.92 1.17 11.65
N GLN A 179 1.64 0.06 11.85
CA GLN A 179 1.04 -1.27 11.95
C GLN A 179 0.19 -1.41 13.22
N GLU A 180 0.66 -0.90 14.35
CA GLU A 180 -0.10 -0.91 15.60
C GLU A 180 -1.35 -0.04 15.50
N GLN A 181 -1.26 1.15 14.89
CA GLN A 181 -2.42 1.99 14.65
C GLN A 181 -3.43 1.30 13.73
N TYR A 182 -2.95 0.70 12.64
CA TYR A 182 -3.78 -0.08 11.75
C TYR A 182 -4.48 -1.25 12.46
N ASN A 183 -3.76 -1.95 13.34
CA ASN A 183 -4.33 -3.03 14.15
C ASN A 183 -5.37 -2.47 15.15
N ARG A 184 -5.11 -1.33 15.79
CA ARG A 184 -6.08 -0.65 16.67
C ARG A 184 -7.34 -0.25 15.90
N ASP A 185 -7.18 0.37 14.72
CA ASP A 185 -8.30 0.78 13.86
C ASP A 185 -9.13 -0.44 13.41
N LEU A 186 -8.47 -1.57 13.13
CA LEU A 186 -9.15 -2.82 12.81
C LEU A 186 -9.96 -3.32 14.02
N ILE A 187 -9.35 -3.42 15.20
CA ILE A 187 -9.99 -3.87 16.44
C ILE A 187 -11.18 -2.96 16.79
N GLU A 188 -11.01 -1.64 16.71
CA GLU A 188 -12.08 -0.68 16.98
C GLU A 188 -13.26 -0.88 16.03
N LYS A 189 -12.99 -1.07 14.74
CA LYS A 189 -14.06 -1.32 13.75
C LYS A 189 -14.79 -2.63 14.01
N LEU A 190 -14.06 -3.68 14.36
CA LEU A 190 -14.66 -4.97 14.72
C LEU A 190 -15.49 -4.86 16.01
N GLY A 191 -14.99 -4.13 17.02
CA GLY A 191 -15.73 -3.86 18.26
C GLY A 191 -17.02 -3.10 18.04
N ASN A 192 -17.08 -2.23 17.03
CA ASN A 192 -18.27 -1.49 16.60
C ASN A 192 -19.18 -2.29 15.65
N LYS A 193 -18.95 -3.61 15.51
CA LYS A 193 -19.72 -4.49 14.63
C LYS A 193 -19.76 -4.03 13.16
N ASN A 194 -18.67 -3.47 12.66
CA ASN A 194 -18.51 -3.13 11.25
C ASN A 194 -17.73 -4.21 10.51
N ASP A 195 -18.10 -4.44 9.27
CA ASP A 195 -17.27 -5.20 8.35
C ASP A 195 -16.06 -4.36 7.92
N ALA A 196 -15.00 -5.02 7.45
CA ALA A 196 -13.82 -4.34 6.95
C ALA A 196 -13.31 -4.95 5.65
N PHE A 197 -12.98 -4.11 4.68
CA PHE A 197 -12.11 -4.45 3.57
C PHE A 197 -10.68 -4.03 3.90
N VAL A 198 -9.78 -4.97 3.82
CA VAL A 198 -8.38 -4.80 4.19
C VAL A 198 -7.50 -5.04 2.97
N ALA A 199 -7.01 -3.95 2.36
CA ALA A 199 -6.09 -4.07 1.24
C ALA A 199 -4.69 -4.45 1.72
N ILE A 200 -4.19 -5.58 1.27
CA ILE A 200 -2.84 -6.08 1.55
C ILE A 200 -2.09 -6.42 0.26
N SER A 201 -0.77 -6.39 0.28
CA SER A 201 -0.01 -6.92 -0.86
C SER A 201 -0.12 -8.45 -0.94
N GLY A 202 -0.22 -9.11 0.20
CA GLY A 202 -0.19 -10.58 0.27
C GLY A 202 1.21 -11.18 0.15
N ALA A 203 2.25 -10.34 0.11
CA ALA A 203 3.64 -10.79 -0.02
C ALA A 203 4.25 -11.32 1.30
N SER A 204 3.51 -11.22 2.41
CA SER A 204 3.95 -11.69 3.74
C SER A 204 2.87 -12.54 4.38
N PHE A 205 3.19 -13.79 4.60
CA PHE A 205 2.31 -14.70 5.33
C PHE A 205 2.10 -14.25 6.78
N LYS A 206 3.11 -13.64 7.38
CA LYS A 206 3.04 -13.07 8.74
C LYS A 206 1.92 -12.03 8.86
N THR A 207 1.81 -11.12 7.90
CA THR A 207 0.75 -10.09 7.89
C THR A 207 -0.64 -10.69 7.76
N ILE A 208 -0.81 -11.70 6.90
CA ILE A 208 -2.08 -12.42 6.75
C ILE A 208 -2.47 -13.09 8.07
N LYS A 209 -1.51 -13.75 8.71
CA LYS A 209 -1.72 -14.42 9.99
C LYS A 209 -2.09 -13.43 11.11
N GLU A 210 -1.40 -12.32 11.23
CA GLU A 210 -1.68 -11.28 12.22
C GLU A 210 -3.13 -10.77 12.11
N ILE A 211 -3.59 -10.49 10.89
CA ILE A 211 -4.98 -10.05 10.66
C ILE A 211 -5.97 -11.19 10.99
N ALA A 212 -5.68 -12.41 10.59
CA ALA A 212 -6.52 -13.56 10.89
C ALA A 212 -6.61 -13.83 12.41
N ASP A 213 -5.50 -13.71 13.14
CA ASP A 213 -5.45 -13.84 14.60
C ASP A 213 -6.30 -12.75 15.29
N ILE A 214 -6.25 -11.50 14.82
CA ILE A 214 -7.12 -10.42 15.31
C ILE A 214 -8.60 -10.77 15.06
N CYS A 215 -8.94 -11.27 13.87
CA CYS A 215 -10.30 -11.69 13.55
C CYS A 215 -10.77 -12.80 14.50
N LYS A 216 -9.95 -13.82 14.71
CA LYS A 216 -10.24 -14.95 15.59
C LYS A 216 -10.47 -14.49 17.03
N GLN A 217 -9.65 -13.60 17.55
CA GLN A 217 -9.77 -13.02 18.90
C GLN A 217 -11.08 -12.23 19.07
N ASN A 218 -11.60 -11.65 18.00
CA ASN A 218 -12.81 -10.84 17.99
C ASN A 218 -14.05 -11.60 17.47
N ASN A 219 -13.99 -12.93 17.35
CA ASN A 219 -15.07 -13.77 16.80
C ASN A 219 -15.59 -13.26 15.44
N THR A 220 -14.67 -12.83 14.59
CA THR A 220 -14.96 -12.25 13.28
C THR A 220 -14.56 -13.23 12.18
N THR A 221 -15.41 -13.37 11.16
CA THR A 221 -15.09 -14.21 10.01
C THR A 221 -14.06 -13.53 9.11
N CYS A 222 -12.94 -14.19 8.88
CA CYS A 222 -11.87 -13.72 8.00
C CYS A 222 -11.93 -14.44 6.65
N ARG A 223 -11.89 -13.67 5.57
CA ARG A 223 -11.86 -14.18 4.18
C ARG A 223 -10.74 -13.53 3.41
N ILE A 224 -10.26 -14.22 2.39
CA ILE A 224 -9.27 -13.67 1.45
C ILE A 224 -9.91 -13.57 0.06
N VAL A 225 -9.67 -12.46 -0.60
CA VAL A 225 -9.89 -12.28 -2.02
C VAL A 225 -8.53 -12.08 -2.67
N TYR A 226 -8.12 -13.00 -3.52
CA TYR A 226 -6.91 -12.90 -4.31
C TYR A 226 -7.24 -12.40 -5.71
N LEU A 227 -6.68 -11.26 -6.07
CA LEU A 227 -6.77 -10.69 -7.41
C LEU A 227 -5.52 -11.10 -8.21
N ASN A 228 -5.65 -12.23 -8.90
CA ASN A 228 -4.62 -12.84 -9.72
C ASN A 228 -4.63 -12.19 -11.12
N GLY A 229 -3.97 -11.05 -11.24
CA GLY A 229 -3.91 -10.29 -12.49
C GLY A 229 -2.55 -10.37 -13.17
N SER A 230 -2.53 -9.96 -14.44
CA SER A 230 -1.29 -9.85 -15.22
C SER A 230 -0.29 -8.90 -14.54
N VAL A 231 0.94 -9.36 -14.39
CA VAL A 231 2.05 -8.54 -13.87
C VAL A 231 2.33 -7.35 -14.79
N GLU A 232 2.21 -7.53 -16.09
CA GLU A 232 2.41 -6.46 -17.08
C GLU A 232 1.39 -5.32 -16.90
N LYS A 233 0.11 -5.67 -16.68
CA LYS A 233 -0.92 -4.69 -16.35
C LYS A 233 -0.65 -3.98 -15.04
N ALA A 234 -0.24 -4.73 -14.01
CA ALA A 234 0.09 -4.19 -12.72
C ALA A 234 1.24 -3.17 -12.82
N VAL A 235 2.29 -3.49 -13.60
CA VAL A 235 3.39 -2.57 -13.91
C VAL A 235 2.89 -1.32 -14.64
N GLY A 236 2.06 -1.48 -15.67
CA GLY A 236 1.51 -0.36 -16.43
C GLY A 236 0.62 0.55 -15.59
N GLN A 237 -0.17 -0.01 -14.69
CA GLN A 237 -1.02 0.76 -13.77
C GLN A 237 -0.21 1.41 -12.65
N ASP A 238 0.82 0.73 -12.12
CA ASP A 238 1.71 1.29 -11.11
C ASP A 238 2.49 2.48 -11.66
N ALA A 239 2.97 2.39 -12.91
CA ALA A 239 3.69 3.48 -13.58
C ALA A 239 2.89 4.78 -13.71
N ARG A 240 1.55 4.72 -13.69
CA ARG A 240 0.65 5.88 -13.75
C ARG A 240 0.37 6.52 -12.39
N ARG A 241 0.77 5.86 -11.31
CA ARG A 241 0.56 6.42 -9.97
C ARG A 241 1.55 7.55 -9.72
N GLU A 242 1.10 8.57 -9.00
CA GLU A 242 2.01 9.59 -8.46
C GLU A 242 3.18 8.99 -7.67
N ARG A 243 2.99 7.77 -7.20
CA ARG A 243 3.90 6.99 -6.40
C ARG A 243 4.07 5.59 -7.00
N SER A 244 4.83 5.53 -8.08
CA SER A 244 5.21 4.26 -8.67
C SER A 244 6.35 3.63 -7.86
N GLY A 245 6.21 2.34 -7.52
CA GLY A 245 7.29 1.53 -6.98
C GLY A 245 8.33 1.15 -8.04
N GLY A 246 7.96 1.28 -9.29
CA GLY A 246 8.75 0.88 -10.46
C GLY A 246 8.58 -0.59 -10.82
N THR A 247 8.96 -0.91 -12.05
CA THR A 247 8.77 -2.24 -12.64
C THR A 247 9.35 -3.37 -11.78
N ASN A 248 10.59 -3.23 -11.34
CA ASN A 248 11.25 -4.27 -10.54
C ASN A 248 10.53 -4.49 -9.20
N PHE A 249 10.05 -3.42 -8.56
CA PHE A 249 9.28 -3.53 -7.33
C PHE A 249 7.99 -4.36 -7.54
N VAL A 250 7.26 -4.10 -8.61
CA VAL A 250 6.02 -4.82 -8.93
C VAL A 250 6.30 -6.29 -9.20
N ILE A 251 7.36 -6.60 -9.97
CA ILE A 251 7.79 -7.97 -10.29
C ILE A 251 8.20 -8.72 -9.02
N ASP A 252 9.08 -8.13 -8.20
CA ASP A 252 9.56 -8.74 -6.95
C ASP A 252 8.41 -9.05 -5.99
N TYR A 253 7.40 -8.15 -5.94
CA TYR A 253 6.21 -8.39 -5.13
C TYR A 253 5.32 -9.48 -5.70
N ALA A 254 5.15 -9.56 -7.02
CA ALA A 254 4.39 -10.62 -7.66
C ALA A 254 4.98 -12.00 -7.35
N GLU A 255 6.31 -12.15 -7.43
CA GLU A 255 6.99 -13.40 -7.06
C GLU A 255 6.79 -13.78 -5.59
N LYS A 256 6.87 -12.81 -4.67
CA LYS A 256 6.61 -13.04 -3.25
C LYS A 256 5.17 -13.45 -2.99
N ILE A 257 4.22 -12.79 -3.66
CA ILE A 257 2.80 -13.10 -3.55
C ILE A 257 2.52 -14.51 -4.06
N ASN A 258 3.09 -14.90 -5.19
CA ASN A 258 2.93 -16.26 -5.72
C ASN A 258 3.43 -17.33 -4.73
N LYS A 259 4.60 -17.11 -4.10
CA LYS A 259 5.10 -18.02 -3.06
C LYS A 259 4.20 -18.12 -1.84
N VAL A 260 3.55 -17.04 -1.46
CA VAL A 260 2.55 -17.06 -0.36
C VAL A 260 1.26 -17.71 -0.82
N TRP A 261 0.83 -17.42 -2.05
CA TRP A 261 -0.36 -18.01 -2.65
C TRP A 261 -0.25 -19.53 -2.74
N ASP A 262 0.86 -20.05 -3.27
CA ASP A 262 1.09 -21.49 -3.38
C ASP A 262 0.97 -22.19 -2.03
N LYS A 263 1.45 -21.56 -0.96
CA LYS A 263 1.30 -22.06 0.42
C LYS A 263 -0.13 -22.02 0.92
N LEU A 264 -0.93 -21.03 0.49
CA LEU A 264 -2.31 -20.89 0.93
C LEU A 264 -3.24 -21.91 0.26
N ILE A 265 -2.93 -22.34 -0.97
CA ILE A 265 -3.79 -23.22 -1.78
C ILE A 265 -3.29 -24.65 -1.89
N ASP A 266 -2.12 -24.98 -1.36
CA ASP A 266 -1.61 -26.35 -1.32
C ASP A 266 -2.61 -27.25 -0.62
N SER A 267 -2.80 -28.48 -1.13
CA SER A 267 -3.81 -29.45 -0.67
C SER A 267 -3.68 -29.84 0.81
N SER A 268 -2.49 -29.66 1.40
CA SER A 268 -2.28 -29.71 2.85
C SER A 268 -2.75 -28.42 3.57
N ALA A 269 -3.07 -27.37 2.84
CA ALA A 269 -3.39 -26.06 3.34
C ALA A 269 -4.86 -25.88 3.73
N ASP A 270 -5.76 -26.75 3.31
CA ASP A 270 -7.17 -26.72 3.78
C ASP A 270 -7.24 -26.76 5.31
N GLU A 271 -6.38 -27.55 5.93
CA GLU A 271 -6.21 -27.57 7.38
C GLU A 271 -5.44 -26.34 7.88
N TYR A 272 -4.51 -25.82 7.08
CA TYR A 272 -3.63 -24.73 7.46
C TYR A 272 -4.34 -23.38 7.54
N TYR A 273 -5.11 -22.96 6.52
CA TYR A 273 -5.77 -21.66 6.58
C TYR A 273 -6.97 -21.69 7.54
N LYS A 274 -7.69 -22.82 7.68
CA LYS A 274 -8.74 -23.01 8.70
C LYS A 274 -8.16 -22.91 10.11
N ASN A 275 -7.02 -23.56 10.37
CA ASN A 275 -6.32 -23.49 11.64
C ASN A 275 -5.82 -22.09 11.96
N ASN A 276 -5.53 -21.27 10.93
CA ASN A 276 -5.13 -19.87 11.08
C ASN A 276 -6.30 -18.88 11.04
N GLY A 277 -7.55 -19.34 11.13
CA GLY A 277 -8.73 -18.49 11.24
C GLY A 277 -9.23 -17.89 9.92
N ILE A 278 -8.77 -18.40 8.78
CA ILE A 278 -9.27 -18.01 7.46
C ILE A 278 -10.38 -18.94 7.04
N TYR A 279 -11.57 -18.40 6.80
CA TYR A 279 -12.78 -19.19 6.52
C TYR A 279 -12.90 -19.59 5.04
N THR A 280 -12.58 -18.67 4.12
CA THR A 280 -12.73 -18.88 2.68
C THR A 280 -11.75 -18.03 1.90
N ILE A 281 -11.23 -18.59 0.82
CA ILE A 281 -10.40 -17.88 -0.15
C ILE A 281 -11.10 -17.84 -1.50
N TYR A 282 -11.23 -16.64 -2.09
CA TYR A 282 -11.76 -16.41 -3.43
C TYR A 282 -10.63 -15.99 -4.35
N GLU A 283 -10.43 -16.72 -5.44
CA GLU A 283 -9.50 -16.35 -6.49
C GLU A 283 -10.24 -15.74 -7.66
N PHE A 284 -9.81 -14.53 -8.05
CA PHE A 284 -10.29 -13.83 -9.24
C PHE A 284 -9.17 -13.71 -10.26
N GLU A 285 -9.51 -13.84 -11.52
CA GLU A 285 -8.60 -13.57 -12.63
C GLU A 285 -9.07 -12.38 -13.47
N ASP A 286 -8.12 -11.67 -14.06
CA ASP A 286 -8.39 -10.59 -15.00
C ASP A 286 -8.69 -11.15 -16.38
N THR A 287 -9.87 -10.87 -16.89
CA THR A 287 -10.35 -11.38 -18.18
C THR A 287 -10.08 -10.43 -19.37
N ASN A 288 -9.64 -9.20 -19.13
CA ASN A 288 -9.26 -8.28 -20.21
C ASN A 288 -7.73 -8.24 -20.44
N VAL A 289 -7.16 -9.36 -20.83
CA VAL A 289 -5.71 -9.63 -20.86
C VAL A 289 -4.90 -8.68 -21.75
N TYR A 290 -5.51 -8.06 -22.75
CA TYR A 290 -4.77 -7.35 -23.81
C TYR A 290 -4.71 -5.83 -23.67
N ASP A 291 -5.46 -5.23 -22.75
CA ASP A 291 -5.47 -3.77 -22.63
C ASP A 291 -4.97 -3.31 -21.25
N ILE A 292 -3.70 -2.92 -21.20
CA ILE A 292 -3.06 -2.37 -19.99
C ILE A 292 -3.59 -0.99 -19.60
N LEU A 293 -4.36 -0.33 -20.48
CA LEU A 293 -4.90 1.01 -20.25
C LEU A 293 -6.27 0.98 -19.58
N VAL A 294 -6.94 -0.15 -19.60
CA VAL A 294 -8.27 -0.35 -19.03
C VAL A 294 -8.18 -0.97 -17.65
N TYR A 295 -9.09 -0.59 -16.76
CA TYR A 295 -9.18 -1.25 -15.45
C TYR A 295 -9.48 -2.74 -15.61
N PRO A 296 -8.91 -3.60 -14.75
CA PRO A 296 -9.13 -5.03 -14.81
C PRO A 296 -10.62 -5.39 -14.68
N VAL A 297 -11.07 -6.32 -15.52
CA VAL A 297 -12.38 -6.96 -15.39
C VAL A 297 -12.18 -8.29 -14.69
N TRP A 298 -12.64 -8.35 -13.46
CA TRP A 298 -12.42 -9.48 -12.58
C TRP A 298 -13.53 -10.52 -12.68
N SER A 299 -13.15 -11.78 -12.95
CA SER A 299 -14.05 -12.93 -12.93
C SER A 299 -13.61 -13.91 -11.84
N LEU A 300 -14.59 -14.46 -11.11
CA LEU A 300 -14.34 -15.49 -10.11
C LEU A 300 -13.82 -16.77 -10.79
N LYS A 301 -12.62 -17.19 -10.44
CA LYS A 301 -11.96 -18.39 -10.97
C LYS A 301 -12.24 -19.60 -10.08
N LYS A 302 -12.01 -19.48 -8.79
CA LYS A 302 -12.14 -20.59 -7.84
C LYS A 302 -12.49 -20.12 -6.43
N ILE A 303 -13.13 -20.99 -5.66
CA ILE A 303 -13.40 -20.81 -4.24
C ILE A 303 -12.75 -21.99 -3.50
N TYR A 304 -11.93 -21.66 -2.52
CA TYR A 304 -11.30 -22.61 -1.60
C TYR A 304 -12.04 -22.51 -0.26
N LYS A 305 -12.61 -23.65 0.21
CA LYS A 305 -13.41 -23.73 1.45
C LYS A 305 -12.81 -24.74 2.41
#